data_a75524cb8323fd8e8b8922e528c59a13
#
_entry.id   a75524cb8323fd8e8b8922e528c59a13
#
_cell.length_a   1.000
_cell.length_b   1.000
_cell.length_c   1.000
_cell.angle_alpha   90.00
_cell.angle_beta   90.00
_cell.angle_gamma   90.00
#
_symmetry.space_group_name_H-M   'P 1'
#
loop_
_entity.id
_entity.type
_entity.pdbx_description
1 polymer ?
#
loop_
_entity_poly.entity_id
_entity_poly.type
_entity_poly.pdbx_seq_one_letter_code
_entity_poly.pdbx_strand_id
1 'polypeptide(L)'
;MKLLDRVVESTTEYIETMPKTLRKKYGQFFTSKETAVFMAGLFNISEDSTEISVLDPGAGSGILSVALLERIDALSVKKVNLVCYENDDKIIPILKDNLEYAKNNVSFQLTYEVRNENYILDNEIDYNNMLGAKPDPYKYDVIIGN
;
A
#
# COMPACT_ATOMS: atom_id res chain seq x y z
N MET A 1 9.82 -2.61 17.21
CA MET A 1 9.71 -1.47 16.28
C MET A 1 8.32 -1.52 15.69
N LYS A 2 7.61 -0.42 15.64
CA LYS A 2 6.32 -0.37 14.94
C LYS A 2 6.54 -0.63 13.45
N LEU A 3 5.59 -1.27 12.78
CA LEU A 3 5.69 -1.62 11.36
C LEU A 3 6.02 -0.39 10.50
N LEU A 4 5.33 0.71 10.77
CA LEU A 4 5.48 1.94 10.01
C LEU A 4 6.87 2.60 10.21
N ASP A 5 7.48 2.47 11.40
CA ASP A 5 8.84 2.99 11.65
C ASP A 5 9.87 2.30 10.76
N ARG A 6 9.73 0.98 10.56
CA ARG A 6 10.59 0.23 9.64
C ARG A 6 10.46 0.72 8.19
N VAL A 7 9.23 0.96 7.73
CA VAL A 7 9.01 1.46 6.37
C VAL A 7 9.63 2.84 6.17
N VAL A 8 9.51 3.71 7.16
CA VAL A 8 10.13 5.05 7.14
C VAL A 8 11.66 4.92 7.07
N GLU A 9 12.26 4.05 7.87
CA GLU A 9 13.69 3.81 7.89
C GLU A 9 14.18 3.28 6.52
N SER A 10 13.60 2.20 6.01
CA SER A 10 13.97 1.61 4.72
C SER A 10 13.78 2.57 3.54
N THR A 11 12.74 3.43 3.60
CA THR A 11 12.51 4.46 2.59
C THR A 11 13.57 5.56 2.66
N THR A 12 13.94 5.98 3.87
CA THR A 12 14.99 7.00 4.08
C THR A 12 16.34 6.49 3.59
N GLU A 13 16.71 5.26 3.95
CA GLU A 13 17.95 4.61 3.47
C GLU A 13 17.98 4.55 1.94
N TYR A 14 16.86 4.15 1.31
CA TYR A 14 16.78 4.13 -0.15
C TYR A 14 16.99 5.52 -0.77
N ILE A 15 16.36 6.57 -0.23
CA ILE A 15 16.54 7.95 -0.72
C ILE A 15 18.01 8.39 -0.54
N GLU A 16 18.66 8.00 0.54
CA GLU A 16 20.06 8.34 0.81
C GLU A 16 21.05 7.69 -0.16
N THR A 17 20.70 6.58 -0.79
CA THR A 17 21.51 5.97 -1.86
C THR A 17 21.48 6.77 -3.17
N MET A 18 20.54 7.69 -3.33
CA MET A 18 20.38 8.49 -4.54
C MET A 18 21.34 9.68 -4.60
N PRO A 19 21.72 10.18 -5.81
CA PRO A 19 22.39 11.45 -5.96
C PRO A 19 21.62 12.60 -5.30
N LYS A 20 22.32 13.57 -4.70
CA LYS A 20 21.71 14.70 -3.98
C LYS A 20 20.65 15.46 -4.79
N THR A 21 20.85 15.58 -6.11
CA THR A 21 19.91 16.23 -7.04
C THR A 21 18.58 15.48 -7.15
N LEU A 22 18.59 14.17 -6.98
CA LEU A 22 17.41 13.32 -7.05
C LEU A 22 16.73 13.18 -5.67
N ARG A 23 17.49 13.23 -4.57
CA ARG A 23 16.94 13.06 -3.21
C ARG A 23 15.80 14.02 -2.90
N LYS A 24 15.97 15.31 -3.27
CA LYS A 24 14.95 16.34 -3.04
C LYS A 24 13.68 16.03 -3.82
N LYS A 25 13.82 15.59 -5.08
CA LYS A 25 12.70 15.25 -5.94
C LYS A 25 11.95 14.02 -5.39
N TYR A 26 12.65 12.94 -5.06
CA TYR A 26 12.03 11.70 -4.55
C TYR A 26 11.50 11.87 -3.13
N GLY A 27 12.20 12.58 -2.27
CA GLY A 27 11.72 12.89 -0.91
C GLY A 27 10.43 13.70 -0.88
N GLN A 28 10.09 14.42 -1.96
CA GLN A 28 8.82 15.12 -2.10
C GLN A 28 7.67 14.22 -2.55
N PHE A 29 7.98 13.04 -3.12
CA PHE A 29 6.97 12.09 -3.59
C PHE A 29 6.59 11.04 -2.55
N PHE A 30 7.43 10.80 -1.54
CA PHE A 30 7.11 9.86 -0.49
C PHE A 30 6.21 10.53 0.57
N THR A 31 5.14 9.84 0.92
CA THR A 31 4.22 10.26 1.97
C THR A 31 4.93 10.26 3.31
N SER A 32 4.76 11.33 4.11
CA SER A 32 5.29 11.35 5.47
C SER A 32 4.55 10.36 6.38
N LYS A 33 5.22 9.94 7.47
CA LYS A 33 4.62 9.05 8.48
C LYS A 33 3.32 9.63 9.03
N GLU A 34 3.32 10.91 9.38
CA GLU A 34 2.16 11.60 9.96
C GLU A 34 0.98 11.63 8.98
N THR A 35 1.26 11.91 7.70
CA THR A 35 0.25 11.89 6.65
C THR A 35 -0.30 10.47 6.45
N ALA A 36 0.55 9.46 6.44
CA ALA A 36 0.12 8.06 6.28
C ALA A 36 -0.78 7.61 7.43
N VAL A 37 -0.42 7.93 8.68
CA VAL A 37 -1.24 7.65 9.86
C VAL A 37 -2.58 8.37 9.79
N PHE A 38 -2.57 9.65 9.40
CA PHE A 38 -3.79 10.43 9.24
C PHE A 38 -4.71 9.81 8.18
N MET A 39 -4.18 9.50 6.99
CA MET A 39 -4.95 8.91 5.90
C MET A 39 -5.52 7.54 6.28
N ALA A 40 -4.72 6.67 6.88
CA ALA A 40 -5.19 5.39 7.42
C ALA A 40 -6.31 5.59 8.46
N GLY A 41 -6.26 6.67 9.24
CA GLY A 41 -7.25 7.04 10.25
C GLY A 41 -8.62 7.44 9.69
N LEU A 42 -8.72 7.83 8.42
CA LEU A 42 -9.97 8.30 7.81
C LEU A 42 -10.97 7.18 7.48
N PHE A 43 -10.51 5.94 7.38
CA PHE A 43 -11.39 4.82 7.04
C PHE A 43 -12.24 4.38 8.22
N ASN A 44 -13.54 4.22 7.97
CA ASN A 44 -14.47 3.63 8.92
C ASN A 44 -14.55 2.12 8.65
N ILE A 45 -13.80 1.35 9.43
CA ILE A 45 -13.78 -0.12 9.36
C ILE A 45 -14.78 -0.64 10.40
N SER A 46 -15.78 -1.41 9.95
CA SER A 46 -16.77 -1.99 10.85
C SER A 46 -16.11 -2.94 11.86
N GLU A 47 -16.52 -2.87 13.11
CA GLU A 47 -16.06 -3.77 14.18
C GLU A 47 -16.41 -5.25 13.90
N ASP A 48 -17.45 -5.49 13.10
CA ASP A 48 -17.89 -6.82 12.70
C ASP A 48 -17.13 -7.37 11.48
N SER A 49 -16.25 -6.56 10.87
CA SER A 49 -15.47 -6.99 9.70
C SER A 49 -14.45 -8.05 10.10
N THR A 50 -14.58 -9.24 9.53
CA THR A 50 -13.64 -10.34 9.75
C THR A 50 -12.56 -10.45 8.67
N GLU A 51 -12.87 -10.00 7.46
CA GLU A 51 -11.99 -9.99 6.29
C GLU A 51 -12.10 -8.64 5.58
N ILE A 52 -10.96 -8.10 5.13
CA ILE A 52 -10.87 -6.80 4.44
C ILE A 52 -10.00 -6.96 3.20
N SER A 53 -10.49 -6.44 2.08
CA SER A 53 -9.76 -6.32 0.82
C SER A 53 -9.29 -4.90 0.61
N VAL A 54 -7.99 -4.72 0.38
CA VAL A 54 -7.32 -3.41 0.27
C VAL A 54 -6.65 -3.28 -1.08
N LEU A 55 -6.79 -2.12 -1.71
CA LEU A 55 -6.04 -1.71 -2.88
C LEU A 55 -5.16 -0.49 -2.55
N ASP A 56 -3.89 -0.57 -2.92
CA ASP A 56 -2.96 0.55 -2.98
C ASP A 56 -2.47 0.71 -4.43
N PRO A 57 -3.04 1.67 -5.19
CA PRO A 57 -2.78 1.79 -6.63
C PRO A 57 -1.43 2.43 -6.97
N GLY A 58 -0.67 2.87 -5.99
CA GLY A 58 0.64 3.51 -6.13
C GLY A 58 1.46 3.36 -4.87
N ALA A 59 1.83 2.12 -4.53
CA ALA A 59 2.27 1.76 -3.19
C ALA A 59 3.64 2.36 -2.79
N GLY A 60 4.52 2.67 -3.76
CA GLY A 60 5.86 3.15 -3.45
C GLY A 60 6.61 2.17 -2.54
N SER A 61 7.08 2.65 -1.39
CA SER A 61 7.70 1.80 -0.36
C SER A 61 6.70 1.04 0.53
N GLY A 62 5.39 1.26 0.35
CA GLY A 62 4.33 0.65 1.12
C GLY A 62 3.91 1.42 2.37
N ILE A 63 4.24 2.71 2.46
CA ILE A 63 4.00 3.49 3.69
C ILE A 63 2.50 3.62 4.01
N LEU A 64 1.65 3.86 3.01
CA LEU A 64 0.20 3.95 3.20
C LEU A 64 -0.40 2.59 3.53
N SER A 65 -0.01 1.55 2.78
CA SER A 65 -0.41 0.18 3.04
C SER A 65 -0.08 -0.26 4.47
N VAL A 66 1.16 -0.05 4.91
CA VAL A 66 1.61 -0.47 6.25
C VAL A 66 0.96 0.36 7.36
N ALA A 67 0.75 1.66 7.16
CA ALA A 67 -0.01 2.49 8.10
C ALA A 67 -1.44 1.95 8.31
N LEU A 68 -2.10 1.54 7.22
CA LEU A 68 -3.43 0.93 7.29
C LEU A 68 -3.39 -0.44 7.98
N LEU A 69 -2.41 -1.30 7.65
CA LEU A 69 -2.24 -2.60 8.31
C LEU A 69 -1.99 -2.45 9.81
N GLU A 70 -1.15 -1.50 10.23
CA GLU A 70 -0.89 -1.22 11.66
C GLU A 70 -2.16 -0.75 12.38
N ARG A 71 -3.02 0.03 11.72
CA ARG A 71 -4.32 0.40 12.27
C ARG A 71 -5.28 -0.78 12.36
N ILE A 72 -5.35 -1.61 11.33
CA ILE A 72 -6.22 -2.80 11.30
C ILE A 72 -5.80 -3.80 12.39
N ASP A 73 -4.51 -3.88 12.72
CA ASP A 73 -3.98 -4.77 13.75
C ASP A 73 -4.53 -4.48 15.16
N ALA A 74 -5.02 -3.26 15.39
CA ALA A 74 -5.72 -2.88 16.62
C ALA A 74 -7.21 -3.27 16.62
N LEU A 75 -7.74 -3.85 15.53
CA LEU A 75 -9.13 -4.25 15.37
C LEU A 75 -9.28 -5.77 15.46
N SER A 76 -10.55 -6.26 15.43
CA SER A 76 -10.86 -7.69 15.49
C SER A 76 -10.81 -8.41 14.12
N VAL A 77 -10.22 -7.80 13.11
CA VAL A 77 -10.08 -8.36 11.76
C VAL A 77 -9.21 -9.63 11.82
N LYS A 78 -9.60 -10.66 11.06
CA LYS A 78 -8.90 -11.95 11.02
C LYS A 78 -8.07 -12.15 9.78
N LYS A 79 -8.44 -11.47 8.67
CA LYS A 79 -7.79 -11.62 7.38
C LYS A 79 -7.78 -10.30 6.61
N VAL A 80 -6.66 -10.01 5.99
CA VAL A 80 -6.50 -8.89 5.06
C VAL A 80 -5.91 -9.39 3.75
N ASN A 81 -6.54 -9.02 2.63
CA ASN A 81 -6.05 -9.25 1.29
C ASN A 81 -5.63 -7.90 0.70
N LEU A 82 -4.34 -7.72 0.45
CA LEU A 82 -3.75 -6.48 -0.03
C LEU A 82 -3.26 -6.63 -1.47
N VAL A 83 -3.67 -5.74 -2.35
CA VAL A 83 -3.10 -5.60 -3.69
C VAL A 83 -2.41 -4.25 -3.79
N CYS A 84 -1.13 -4.28 -4.15
CA CYS A 84 -0.31 -3.10 -4.38
C CYS A 84 0.11 -3.03 -5.84
N TYR A 85 -0.06 -1.86 -6.46
CA TYR A 85 0.53 -1.53 -7.76
C TYR A 85 1.74 -0.63 -7.55
N GLU A 86 2.84 -0.97 -8.20
CA GLU A 86 4.05 -0.16 -8.26
C GLU A 86 4.79 -0.49 -9.56
N ASN A 87 5.21 0.50 -10.30
CA ASN A 87 5.89 0.33 -11.58
C ASN A 87 7.38 0.72 -11.59
N ASP A 88 7.91 1.13 -10.45
CA ASP A 88 9.35 1.38 -10.30
C ASP A 88 10.06 0.12 -9.79
N ASP A 89 10.77 -0.57 -10.71
CA ASP A 89 11.54 -1.78 -10.40
C ASP A 89 12.54 -1.61 -9.26
N LYS A 90 12.98 -0.39 -8.98
CA LYS A 90 13.96 -0.11 -7.92
C LYS A 90 13.33 -0.09 -6.53
N ILE A 91 12.06 0.32 -6.43
CA ILE A 91 11.36 0.40 -5.15
C ILE A 91 10.61 -0.90 -4.81
N ILE A 92 10.23 -1.69 -5.80
CA ILE A 92 9.51 -2.96 -5.60
C ILE A 92 10.19 -3.91 -4.60
N PRO A 93 11.52 -4.11 -4.60
CA PRO A 93 12.18 -4.94 -3.60
C PRO A 93 11.95 -4.44 -2.17
N ILE A 94 11.99 -3.11 -1.98
CA ILE A 94 11.78 -2.46 -0.68
C ILE A 94 10.33 -2.65 -0.24
N LEU A 95 9.37 -2.42 -1.15
CA LEU A 95 7.95 -2.66 -0.92
C LEU A 95 7.71 -4.11 -0.45
N LYS A 96 8.25 -5.09 -1.17
CA LYS A 96 8.10 -6.51 -0.84
C LYS A 96 8.70 -6.87 0.52
N ASP A 97 9.88 -6.33 0.84
CA ASP A 97 10.54 -6.55 2.15
C ASP A 97 9.70 -5.95 3.30
N ASN A 98 9.18 -4.74 3.10
CA ASN A 98 8.30 -4.09 4.08
C ASN A 98 6.98 -4.86 4.29
N LEU A 99 6.37 -5.36 3.21
CA LEU A 99 5.13 -6.14 3.30
C LEU A 99 5.36 -7.52 3.93
N GLU A 100 6.48 -8.18 3.62
CA GLU A 100 6.84 -9.45 4.24
C GLU A 100 7.11 -9.28 5.75
N TYR A 101 7.79 -8.20 6.13
CA TYR A 101 7.97 -7.85 7.53
C TYR A 101 6.61 -7.61 8.22
N ALA A 102 5.72 -6.85 7.59
CA ALA A 102 4.38 -6.62 8.12
C ALA A 102 3.61 -7.94 8.31
N LYS A 103 3.63 -8.82 7.30
CA LYS A 103 2.98 -10.13 7.34
C LYS A 103 3.44 -11.00 8.51
N ASN A 104 4.71 -10.93 8.87
CA ASN A 104 5.28 -11.69 9.97
C ASN A 104 5.05 -11.05 11.36
N ASN A 105 4.50 -9.82 11.42
CA ASN A 105 4.38 -9.04 12.65
C ASN A 105 2.97 -8.52 12.96
N VAL A 106 1.97 -8.83 12.12
CA VAL A 106 0.55 -8.55 12.41
C VAL A 106 -0.14 -9.74 13.04
N SER A 107 -1.24 -9.49 13.77
CA SER A 107 -2.01 -10.54 14.45
C SER A 107 -3.02 -11.25 13.56
N PHE A 108 -3.32 -10.72 12.39
CA PHE A 108 -4.24 -11.29 11.40
C PHE A 108 -3.49 -12.01 10.26
N GLN A 109 -4.21 -12.81 9.50
CA GLN A 109 -3.68 -13.42 8.28
C GLN A 109 -3.56 -12.37 7.18
N LEU A 110 -2.33 -12.00 6.78
CA LEU A 110 -2.08 -11.11 5.66
C LEU A 110 -1.73 -11.92 4.40
N THR A 111 -2.48 -11.70 3.33
CA THR A 111 -2.09 -12.07 1.97
C THR A 111 -1.83 -10.80 1.19
N TYR A 112 -0.77 -10.77 0.38
CA TYR A 112 -0.50 -9.61 -0.47
C TYR A 112 -0.01 -10.00 -1.86
N GLU A 113 -0.31 -9.16 -2.83
CA GLU A 113 0.16 -9.23 -4.21
C GLU A 113 0.79 -7.89 -4.58
N VAL A 114 1.98 -7.91 -5.16
CA VAL A 114 2.62 -6.73 -5.74
C VAL A 114 2.62 -6.88 -7.25
N ARG A 115 1.90 -5.99 -7.93
CA ARG A 115 1.81 -5.91 -9.39
C ARG A 115 2.78 -4.86 -9.90
N ASN A 116 3.76 -5.31 -10.70
CA ASN A 116 4.72 -4.42 -11.36
C ASN A 116 4.07 -3.83 -12.63
N GLU A 117 3.06 -2.99 -12.43
CA GLU A 117 2.25 -2.41 -13.48
C GLU A 117 1.79 -1.01 -13.07
N ASN A 118 1.43 -0.20 -14.06
CA ASN A 118 0.74 1.06 -13.81
C ASN A 118 -0.76 0.76 -13.66
N TYR A 119 -1.33 1.08 -12.51
CA TYR A 119 -2.74 0.82 -12.22
C TYR A 119 -3.69 1.41 -13.27
N ILE A 120 -3.42 2.63 -13.73
CA ILE A 120 -4.28 3.32 -14.71
C ILE A 120 -4.23 2.61 -16.06
N LEU A 121 -3.03 2.20 -16.51
CA LEU A 121 -2.87 1.51 -17.78
C LEU A 121 -3.41 0.08 -17.75
N ASP A 122 -3.23 -0.62 -16.65
CA ASP A 122 -3.76 -1.98 -16.47
C ASP A 122 -5.30 -2.00 -16.50
N ASN A 123 -5.94 -0.92 -16.05
CA ASN A 123 -7.39 -0.78 -16.01
C ASN A 123 -7.95 0.09 -17.17
N GLU A 124 -7.12 0.51 -18.11
CA GLU A 124 -7.53 1.35 -19.25
C GLU A 124 -8.56 0.66 -20.16
N ILE A 125 -8.45 -0.65 -20.33
CA ILE A 125 -9.38 -1.45 -21.14
C ILE A 125 -10.79 -1.34 -20.57
N ASP A 126 -10.96 -1.33 -19.27
CA ASP A 126 -12.27 -1.21 -18.61
C ASP A 126 -12.87 0.18 -18.83
N TYR A 127 -12.05 1.22 -18.83
CA TYR A 127 -12.49 2.58 -19.11
C TYR A 127 -12.94 2.76 -20.58
N ASN A 128 -12.19 2.23 -21.53
CA ASN A 128 -12.50 2.34 -22.96
C ASN A 128 -13.65 1.42 -23.39
N ASN A 129 -13.93 0.36 -22.65
CA ASN A 129 -15.02 -0.59 -22.87
C ASN A 129 -16.30 -0.26 -22.10
N MET A 130 -16.48 0.97 -21.63
CA MET A 130 -17.66 1.41 -20.83
C MET A 130 -19.03 1.11 -21.47
N LEU A 131 -19.08 0.75 -22.74
CA LEU A 131 -20.32 0.38 -23.45
C LEU A 131 -20.65 -1.12 -23.41
N GLY A 132 -19.90 -1.96 -22.69
CA GLY A 132 -20.16 -3.40 -22.67
C GLY A 132 -19.27 -4.22 -21.74
N ALA A 133 -18.36 -3.59 -21.01
CA ALA A 133 -17.48 -4.31 -20.10
C ALA A 133 -18.24 -4.82 -18.88
N LYS A 134 -17.98 -6.07 -18.50
CA LYS A 134 -18.33 -6.56 -17.17
C LYS A 134 -17.51 -5.75 -16.17
N PRO A 135 -18.14 -5.20 -15.12
CA PRO A 135 -17.38 -4.53 -14.06
C PRO A 135 -16.34 -5.52 -13.51
N ASP A 136 -15.15 -5.00 -13.19
CA ASP A 136 -14.11 -5.76 -12.51
C ASP A 136 -14.75 -6.50 -11.32
N PRO A 137 -14.62 -7.83 -11.25
CA PRO A 137 -15.13 -8.60 -10.12
C PRO A 137 -14.40 -8.29 -8.81
N TYR A 138 -13.25 -7.60 -8.86
CA TYR A 138 -12.51 -7.20 -7.68
C TYR A 138 -13.16 -5.99 -7.02
N LYS A 139 -13.89 -6.25 -5.95
CA LYS A 139 -14.36 -5.22 -5.04
C LYS A 139 -13.37 -5.11 -3.89
N TYR A 140 -12.87 -3.91 -3.68
CA TYR A 140 -12.05 -3.57 -2.52
C TYR A 140 -12.90 -2.85 -1.48
N ASP A 141 -12.72 -3.23 -0.21
CA ASP A 141 -13.37 -2.56 0.90
C ASP A 141 -12.70 -1.21 1.18
N VAL A 142 -11.39 -1.14 0.95
CA VAL A 142 -10.57 0.05 1.16
C VAL A 142 -9.64 0.28 -0.04
N ILE A 143 -9.61 1.52 -0.51
CA ILE A 143 -8.61 1.98 -1.48
C ILE A 143 -7.84 3.11 -0.81
N ILE A 144 -6.53 2.93 -0.64
CA ILE A 144 -5.65 3.93 -0.04
C ILE A 144 -4.55 4.30 -1.03
N GLY A 145 -4.43 5.59 -1.35
CA GLY A 145 -3.46 6.06 -2.32
C GLY A 145 -3.22 7.56 -2.20
N ASN A 146 -2.06 8.00 -2.67
CA ASN A 146 -1.66 9.39 -2.66
C ASN A 146 -1.05 9.78 -4.02
#